data_ca72fb1a2f6addc1fad747fde73e3e95
#
_entry.id   ca72fb1a2f6addc1fad747fde73e3e95
#
_cell.length_a   1.000
_cell.length_b   1.000
_cell.length_c   1.000
_cell.angle_alpha   90.00
_cell.angle_beta   90.00
_cell.angle_gamma   90.00
#
_symmetry.space_group_name_H-M   'P 1'
#
loop_
_entity.id
_entity.type
_entity.pdbx_description
1 polymer ?
#
loop_
_entity_poly.entity_id
_entity_poly.type
_entity_poly.pdbx_seq_one_letter_code
_entity_poly.pdbx_strand_id
1 'polypeptide(L)'
;MSDYQLTQDVHIIPTPLGAYSAASSPQPDAAQLLILGIMANETTQKVSIETLRRYAGDGDPLRLLYWMEKAKWIAGRAESETLAAQHIETDVPYLLSQLSSDGKALLADHQGFHLVSAGFTQDLAEELAILAAEISIIQSKHSELIRNKLRLGTLAMAVIDSGGNSELGCWPLYIGKHHFMLVISGIPRFDQQAYLHLIWALCRKYNT
;
A
#
# COMPACT_ATOMS: atom_id res chain seq x y z
N MET A 1 -20.06 -26.08 -6.76
CA MET A 1 -20.73 -24.80 -7.16
C MET A 1 -20.55 -23.86 -5.99
N SER A 2 -20.15 -22.64 -6.24
CA SER A 2 -19.97 -21.64 -5.19
C SER A 2 -21.34 -21.21 -4.65
N ASP A 3 -21.51 -21.19 -3.32
CA ASP A 3 -22.70 -20.66 -2.66
C ASP A 3 -22.73 -19.12 -2.64
N TYR A 4 -21.73 -18.46 -3.26
CA TYR A 4 -21.59 -17.02 -3.32
C TYR A 4 -22.16 -16.45 -4.62
N GLN A 5 -22.80 -15.28 -4.53
CA GLN A 5 -23.32 -14.55 -5.69
C GLN A 5 -22.69 -13.16 -5.74
N LEU A 6 -22.28 -12.73 -6.94
CA LEU A 6 -21.81 -11.36 -7.16
C LEU A 6 -23.04 -10.43 -7.16
N THR A 7 -23.04 -9.43 -6.28
CA THR A 7 -24.02 -8.35 -6.34
C THR A 7 -23.77 -7.54 -7.60
N GLN A 8 -24.77 -7.45 -8.48
CA GLN A 8 -24.68 -6.68 -9.72
C GLN A 8 -24.63 -5.17 -9.42
N ASP A 9 -24.02 -4.42 -10.33
CA ASP A 9 -23.93 -2.96 -10.30
C ASP A 9 -23.21 -2.34 -9.10
N VAL A 10 -22.26 -3.07 -8.50
CA VAL A 10 -21.44 -2.57 -7.39
C VAL A 10 -20.01 -2.30 -7.85
N HIS A 11 -19.48 -1.13 -7.48
CA HIS A 11 -18.09 -0.80 -7.60
C HIS A 11 -17.32 -1.37 -6.42
N ILE A 12 -16.20 -2.02 -6.68
CA ILE A 12 -15.29 -2.50 -5.63
C ILE A 12 -14.27 -1.42 -5.34
N ILE A 13 -14.27 -0.96 -4.10
CA ILE A 13 -13.37 0.09 -3.62
C ILE A 13 -12.40 -0.55 -2.63
N PRO A 14 -11.08 -0.42 -2.86
CA PRO A 14 -10.10 -0.81 -1.86
C PRO A 14 -10.25 0.03 -0.59
N THR A 15 -9.97 -0.56 0.56
CA THR A 15 -9.87 0.15 1.82
C THR A 15 -8.41 0.51 2.12
N PRO A 16 -8.12 1.40 3.08
CA PRO A 16 -6.75 1.62 3.54
C PRO A 16 -6.03 0.34 3.95
N LEU A 17 -6.71 -0.58 4.63
CA LEU A 17 -6.17 -1.89 5.01
C LEU A 17 -5.87 -2.77 3.79
N GLY A 18 -6.75 -2.76 2.78
CA GLY A 18 -6.52 -3.47 1.52
C GLY A 18 -5.35 -2.90 0.74
N ALA A 19 -5.22 -1.58 0.67
CA ALA A 19 -4.08 -0.90 0.05
C ALA A 19 -2.76 -1.25 0.77
N TYR A 20 -2.78 -1.28 2.13
CA TYR A 20 -1.62 -1.71 2.92
C TYR A 20 -1.23 -3.14 2.60
N SER A 21 -2.18 -4.07 2.60
CA SER A 21 -1.92 -5.46 2.26
C SER A 21 -1.35 -5.59 0.84
N ALA A 22 -1.95 -4.92 -0.13
CA ALA A 22 -1.57 -5.00 -1.53
C ALA A 22 -0.14 -4.50 -1.80
N ALA A 23 0.27 -3.40 -1.14
CA ALA A 23 1.58 -2.81 -1.33
C ALA A 23 2.69 -3.45 -0.45
N SER A 24 2.36 -4.33 0.50
CA SER A 24 3.31 -4.85 1.49
C SER A 24 4.15 -6.05 1.04
N SER A 25 3.88 -6.64 -0.13
CA SER A 25 4.52 -7.88 -0.57
C SER A 25 5.28 -7.72 -1.90
N PRO A 26 6.56 -8.15 -1.97
CA PRO A 26 7.29 -8.22 -3.25
C PRO A 26 6.78 -9.36 -4.15
N GLN A 27 5.96 -10.26 -3.61
CA GLN A 27 5.31 -11.36 -4.34
C GLN A 27 3.83 -11.34 -3.98
N PRO A 28 3.04 -10.45 -4.62
CA PRO A 28 1.64 -10.29 -4.31
C PRO A 28 0.85 -11.54 -4.70
N ASP A 29 -0.08 -11.94 -3.85
CA ASP A 29 -1.06 -12.98 -4.13
C ASP A 29 -2.21 -12.48 -5.02
N ALA A 30 -3.17 -13.36 -5.34
CA ALA A 30 -4.31 -13.04 -6.21
C ALA A 30 -5.16 -11.86 -5.69
N ALA A 31 -5.36 -11.77 -4.38
CA ALA A 31 -6.14 -10.69 -3.76
C ALA A 31 -5.39 -9.36 -3.83
N GLN A 32 -4.10 -9.38 -3.54
CA GLN A 32 -3.22 -8.21 -3.62
C GLN A 32 -3.11 -7.69 -5.06
N LEU A 33 -2.92 -8.61 -6.04
CA LEU A 33 -2.90 -8.25 -7.46
C LEU A 33 -4.22 -7.63 -7.94
N LEU A 34 -5.37 -8.14 -7.48
CA LEU A 34 -6.67 -7.56 -7.80
C LEU A 34 -6.78 -6.13 -7.26
N ILE A 35 -6.38 -5.87 -6.02
CA ILE A 35 -6.40 -4.52 -5.43
C ILE A 35 -5.48 -3.57 -6.21
N LEU A 36 -4.24 -3.98 -6.51
CA LEU A 36 -3.31 -3.18 -7.31
C LEU A 36 -3.87 -2.89 -8.71
N GLY A 37 -4.53 -3.88 -9.32
CA GLY A 37 -5.19 -3.72 -10.62
C GLY A 37 -6.39 -2.76 -10.60
N ILE A 38 -7.17 -2.75 -9.54
CA ILE A 38 -8.26 -1.76 -9.35
C ILE A 38 -7.66 -0.36 -9.24
N MET A 39 -6.62 -0.19 -8.42
CA MET A 39 -5.95 1.10 -8.20
C MET A 39 -5.09 1.58 -9.39
N ALA A 40 -4.86 0.76 -10.39
CA ALA A 40 -4.22 1.20 -11.64
C ALA A 40 -5.12 2.12 -12.49
N ASN A 41 -6.42 2.17 -12.21
CA ASN A 41 -7.39 3.02 -12.91
C ASN A 41 -7.63 4.34 -12.16
N GLU A 42 -8.07 5.37 -12.86
CA GLU A 42 -8.40 6.68 -12.28
C GLU A 42 -9.65 6.64 -11.39
N THR A 43 -10.61 5.82 -11.81
CA THR A 43 -11.87 5.58 -11.10
C THR A 43 -12.05 4.09 -10.85
N THR A 44 -12.68 3.77 -9.75
CA THR A 44 -13.08 2.39 -9.47
C THR A 44 -14.13 1.93 -10.48
N GLN A 45 -13.97 0.72 -10.99
CA GLN A 45 -14.85 0.14 -11.99
C GLN A 45 -15.73 -0.94 -11.37
N LYS A 46 -16.86 -1.23 -12.02
CA LYS A 46 -17.66 -2.41 -11.71
C LYS A 46 -16.85 -3.65 -12.04
N VAL A 47 -16.77 -4.58 -11.11
CA VAL A 47 -15.99 -5.79 -11.28
C VAL A 47 -16.87 -6.90 -11.86
N SER A 48 -16.49 -7.40 -13.03
CA SER A 48 -17.12 -8.57 -13.65
C SER A 48 -16.50 -9.87 -13.16
N ILE A 49 -17.24 -10.97 -13.28
CA ILE A 49 -16.71 -12.33 -13.01
C ILE A 49 -15.47 -12.62 -13.87
N GLU A 50 -15.42 -12.12 -15.10
CA GLU A 50 -14.28 -12.29 -16.00
C GLU A 50 -13.01 -11.59 -15.45
N THR A 51 -13.17 -10.37 -14.94
CA THR A 51 -12.08 -9.66 -14.28
C THR A 51 -11.59 -10.43 -13.06
N LEU A 52 -12.49 -10.92 -12.21
CA LEU A 52 -12.13 -11.71 -11.04
C LEU A 52 -11.40 -13.01 -11.41
N ARG A 53 -11.84 -13.71 -12.45
CA ARG A 53 -11.19 -14.95 -12.94
C ARG A 53 -9.74 -14.69 -13.38
N ARG A 54 -9.47 -13.56 -13.99
CA ARG A 54 -8.11 -13.20 -14.42
C ARG A 54 -7.12 -13.20 -13.25
N TYR A 55 -7.55 -12.76 -12.07
CA TYR A 55 -6.72 -12.71 -10.86
C TYR A 55 -6.82 -13.99 -10.03
N ALA A 56 -7.97 -14.64 -9.98
CA ALA A 56 -8.15 -15.86 -9.20
C ALA A 56 -7.42 -17.09 -9.80
N GLY A 57 -7.03 -17.04 -11.08
CA GLY A 57 -6.43 -18.19 -11.77
C GLY A 57 -7.34 -19.41 -11.72
N ASP A 58 -6.81 -20.53 -11.22
CA ASP A 58 -7.58 -21.79 -11.03
C ASP A 58 -8.50 -21.76 -9.80
N GLY A 59 -8.46 -20.69 -9.00
CA GLY A 59 -9.30 -20.54 -7.81
C GLY A 59 -10.72 -20.09 -8.12
N ASP A 60 -11.61 -20.17 -7.10
CA ASP A 60 -12.97 -19.65 -7.19
C ASP A 60 -12.96 -18.12 -7.02
N PRO A 61 -13.31 -17.34 -8.07
CA PRO A 61 -13.29 -15.89 -8.04
C PRO A 61 -14.27 -15.27 -7.02
N LEU A 62 -15.41 -15.90 -6.78
CA LEU A 62 -16.40 -15.41 -5.82
C LEU A 62 -15.94 -15.66 -4.38
N ARG A 63 -15.27 -16.78 -4.15
CA ARG A 63 -14.65 -17.08 -2.86
C ARG A 63 -13.52 -16.11 -2.54
N LEU A 64 -12.70 -15.74 -3.54
CA LEU A 64 -11.65 -14.73 -3.39
C LEU A 64 -12.27 -13.39 -2.92
N LEU A 65 -13.29 -12.93 -3.65
CA LEU A 65 -13.99 -11.68 -3.33
C LEU A 65 -14.60 -11.69 -1.91
N TYR A 66 -15.26 -12.79 -1.56
CA TYR A 66 -15.85 -12.97 -0.22
C TYR A 66 -14.80 -12.82 0.89
N TRP A 67 -13.65 -13.47 0.74
CA TRP A 67 -12.59 -13.37 1.75
C TRP A 67 -11.97 -11.99 1.83
N MET A 68 -11.81 -11.28 0.71
CA MET A 68 -11.33 -9.91 0.69
C MET A 68 -12.29 -8.96 1.40
N GLU A 69 -13.60 -9.13 1.21
CA GLU A 69 -14.63 -8.37 1.92
C GLU A 69 -14.64 -8.69 3.42
N LYS A 70 -14.57 -9.98 3.80
CA LYS A 70 -14.46 -10.41 5.21
C LYS A 70 -13.21 -9.88 5.88
N ALA A 71 -12.08 -9.83 5.19
CA ALA A 71 -10.84 -9.23 5.65
C ALA A 71 -10.89 -7.69 5.69
N LYS A 72 -11.97 -7.06 5.21
CA LYS A 72 -12.13 -5.61 5.09
C LYS A 72 -11.07 -4.96 4.18
N TRP A 73 -10.59 -5.69 3.19
CA TRP A 73 -9.64 -5.16 2.21
C TRP A 73 -10.33 -4.37 1.10
N ILE A 74 -11.59 -4.69 0.87
CA ILE A 74 -12.45 -4.04 -0.12
C ILE A 74 -13.84 -3.76 0.49
N ALA A 75 -14.53 -2.81 -0.12
CA ALA A 75 -15.94 -2.52 0.14
C ALA A 75 -16.71 -2.37 -1.18
N GLY A 76 -17.97 -2.80 -1.20
CA GLY A 76 -18.88 -2.54 -2.30
C GLY A 76 -19.55 -1.17 -2.15
N ARG A 77 -19.63 -0.39 -3.23
CA ARG A 77 -20.35 0.89 -3.30
C ARG A 77 -21.22 0.98 -4.55
N ALA A 78 -22.34 1.68 -4.45
CA ALA A 78 -23.19 1.96 -5.60
C ALA A 78 -22.55 2.97 -6.57
N GLU A 79 -21.75 3.90 -6.05
CA GLU A 79 -21.08 4.92 -6.82
C GLU A 79 -19.59 4.61 -6.99
N SER A 80 -19.01 5.06 -8.11
CA SER A 80 -17.57 4.98 -8.34
C SER A 80 -16.82 5.98 -7.48
N GLU A 81 -15.63 5.61 -7.03
CA GLU A 81 -14.69 6.50 -6.37
C GLU A 81 -13.59 6.90 -7.35
N THR A 82 -13.20 8.17 -7.29
CA THR A 82 -12.14 8.72 -8.15
C THR A 82 -10.94 9.08 -7.30
N LEU A 83 -9.72 8.84 -7.84
CA LEU A 83 -8.49 9.21 -7.18
C LEU A 83 -8.45 10.73 -6.94
N ALA A 84 -8.28 11.12 -5.67
CA ALA A 84 -8.18 12.53 -5.29
C ALA A 84 -6.82 13.14 -5.67
N ALA A 85 -5.74 12.35 -5.65
CA ALA A 85 -4.39 12.82 -5.97
C ALA A 85 -4.09 12.60 -7.46
N GLN A 86 -4.03 13.67 -8.25
CA GLN A 86 -3.74 13.60 -9.68
C GLN A 86 -2.25 13.82 -9.99
N HIS A 87 -1.56 14.60 -9.15
CA HIS A 87 -0.15 14.95 -9.33
C HIS A 87 0.67 14.54 -8.11
N ILE A 88 1.64 13.64 -8.31
CA ILE A 88 2.46 13.12 -7.19
C ILE A 88 3.23 14.25 -6.51
N GLU A 89 3.80 15.17 -7.27
CA GLU A 89 4.67 16.22 -6.73
C GLU A 89 3.92 17.27 -5.89
N THR A 90 2.65 17.52 -6.21
CA THR A 90 1.85 18.53 -5.52
C THR A 90 0.91 17.96 -4.47
N ASP A 91 0.33 16.79 -4.72
CA ASP A 91 -0.74 16.24 -3.90
C ASP A 91 -0.20 15.27 -2.83
N VAL A 92 0.87 14.52 -3.16
CA VAL A 92 1.44 13.51 -2.25
C VAL A 92 2.04 14.11 -0.98
N PRO A 93 2.69 15.30 -0.94
CA PRO A 93 3.14 15.88 0.32
C PRO A 93 2.01 16.04 1.35
N TYR A 94 0.82 16.48 0.89
CA TYR A 94 -0.34 16.60 1.76
C TYR A 94 -0.81 15.23 2.27
N LEU A 95 -0.85 14.20 1.42
CA LEU A 95 -1.18 12.84 1.84
C LEU A 95 -0.17 12.31 2.86
N LEU A 96 1.13 12.50 2.62
CA LEU A 96 2.19 12.06 3.53
C LEU A 96 2.06 12.70 4.91
N SER A 97 1.74 13.99 4.98
CA SER A 97 1.58 14.68 6.27
C SER A 97 0.47 14.08 7.15
N GLN A 98 -0.55 13.47 6.54
CA GLN A 98 -1.65 12.83 7.26
C GLN A 98 -1.31 11.43 7.78
N LEU A 99 -0.25 10.80 7.26
CA LEU A 99 0.16 9.45 7.66
C LEU A 99 0.98 9.40 8.95
N SER A 100 1.32 10.55 9.47
CA SER A 100 2.17 10.70 10.65
C SER A 100 1.44 11.44 11.77
N SER A 101 1.70 11.07 13.03
CA SER A 101 1.15 11.80 14.18
C SER A 101 1.70 13.21 14.31
N ASP A 102 2.89 13.47 13.80
CA ASP A 102 3.59 14.76 13.84
C ASP A 102 3.73 15.42 12.46
N GLY A 103 3.05 14.91 11.45
CA GLY A 103 2.96 15.50 10.11
C GLY A 103 4.22 15.33 9.26
N LYS A 104 5.12 14.40 9.63
CA LYS A 104 6.41 14.21 8.96
C LYS A 104 6.51 12.83 8.33
N ALA A 105 6.56 12.78 7.01
CA ALA A 105 6.79 11.55 6.27
C ALA A 105 7.51 11.84 4.95
N LEU A 106 8.16 10.83 4.40
CA LEU A 106 8.77 10.89 3.07
C LEU A 106 8.59 9.58 2.31
N LEU A 107 8.63 9.69 1.00
CA LEU A 107 8.72 8.59 0.07
C LEU A 107 10.08 8.65 -0.64
N ALA A 108 10.81 7.54 -0.60
CA ALA A 108 12.06 7.34 -1.33
C ALA A 108 11.96 6.10 -2.23
N ASP A 109 12.81 6.00 -3.22
CA ASP A 109 13.01 4.74 -3.93
C ASP A 109 13.96 3.80 -3.15
N HIS A 110 14.06 2.56 -3.61
CA HIS A 110 14.93 1.56 -2.98
C HIS A 110 16.43 1.84 -3.14
N GLN A 111 16.83 2.81 -3.96
CA GLN A 111 18.22 3.24 -4.16
C GLN A 111 18.61 4.39 -3.24
N GLY A 112 17.65 4.96 -2.51
CA GLY A 112 17.88 6.07 -1.59
C GLY A 112 17.66 7.45 -2.20
N PHE A 113 17.03 7.53 -3.39
CA PHE A 113 16.63 8.82 -3.93
C PHE A 113 15.35 9.30 -3.26
N HIS A 114 15.41 10.46 -2.66
CA HIS A 114 14.25 11.17 -2.14
C HIS A 114 13.31 11.55 -3.29
N LEU A 115 12.06 11.14 -3.23
CA LEU A 115 11.05 11.44 -4.25
C LEU A 115 10.17 12.61 -3.82
N VAL A 116 9.65 12.56 -2.59
CA VAL A 116 8.73 13.55 -2.06
C VAL A 116 8.65 13.44 -0.53
N SER A 117 8.47 14.55 0.16
CA SER A 117 8.35 14.58 1.62
C SER A 117 7.39 15.64 2.12
N ALA A 118 6.97 15.51 3.37
CA ALA A 118 6.26 16.49 4.16
C ALA A 118 6.93 16.66 5.51
N GLY A 119 7.02 17.88 6.03
CA GLY A 119 7.45 18.21 7.38
C GLY A 119 8.95 18.07 7.67
N PHE A 120 9.75 17.47 6.79
CA PHE A 120 11.21 17.41 6.88
C PHE A 120 11.86 18.54 6.08
N THR A 121 13.05 18.99 6.50
CA THR A 121 13.93 19.81 5.66
C THR A 121 14.48 18.95 4.52
N GLN A 122 14.89 19.59 3.42
CA GLN A 122 15.42 18.88 2.25
C GLN A 122 16.63 18.00 2.62
N ASP A 123 17.61 18.56 3.32
CA ASP A 123 18.82 17.84 3.73
C ASP A 123 18.49 16.60 4.57
N LEU A 124 17.60 16.75 5.56
CA LEU A 124 17.19 15.62 6.41
C LEU A 124 16.40 14.57 5.62
N ALA A 125 15.55 14.99 4.67
CA ALA A 125 14.81 14.06 3.84
C ALA A 125 15.75 13.23 2.95
N GLU A 126 16.82 13.81 2.42
CA GLU A 126 17.83 13.09 1.63
C GLU A 126 18.62 12.11 2.50
N GLU A 127 19.05 12.50 3.70
CA GLU A 127 19.72 11.60 4.66
C GLU A 127 18.80 10.43 5.06
N LEU A 128 17.54 10.69 5.36
CA LEU A 128 16.55 9.65 5.70
C LEU A 128 16.24 8.72 4.52
N ALA A 129 16.27 9.22 3.29
CA ALA A 129 16.11 8.39 2.11
C ALA A 129 17.26 7.40 1.95
N ILE A 130 18.51 7.82 2.20
CA ILE A 130 19.69 6.95 2.21
C ILE A 130 19.56 5.89 3.31
N LEU A 131 19.23 6.31 4.53
CA LEU A 131 19.00 5.37 5.65
C LEU A 131 17.91 4.33 5.31
N ALA A 132 16.81 4.77 4.69
CA ALA A 132 15.74 3.87 4.28
C ALA A 132 16.20 2.83 3.25
N ALA A 133 17.08 3.22 2.32
CA ALA A 133 17.66 2.27 1.36
C ALA A 133 18.54 1.22 2.03
N GLU A 134 19.37 1.62 3.02
CA GLU A 134 20.17 0.68 3.80
C GLU A 134 19.29 -0.30 4.59
N ILE A 135 18.21 0.18 5.23
CA ILE A 135 17.20 -0.66 5.89
C ILE A 135 16.55 -1.62 4.89
N SER A 136 16.23 -1.15 3.68
CA SER A 136 15.67 -1.99 2.62
C SER A 136 16.58 -3.17 2.24
N ILE A 137 17.91 -2.95 2.20
CA ILE A 137 18.88 -4.02 1.96
C ILE A 137 18.83 -5.05 3.08
N ILE A 138 18.78 -4.61 4.33
CA ILE A 138 18.66 -5.50 5.50
C ILE A 138 17.37 -6.30 5.44
N GLN A 139 16.24 -5.64 5.17
CA GLN A 139 14.92 -6.27 5.04
C GLN A 139 14.93 -7.35 3.95
N SER A 140 15.48 -7.05 2.78
CA SER A 140 15.57 -7.97 1.65
C SER A 140 16.46 -9.17 1.97
N LYS A 141 17.62 -8.94 2.56
CA LYS A 141 18.57 -9.98 2.95
C LYS A 141 18.00 -10.97 3.97
N HIS A 142 17.14 -10.49 4.87
CA HIS A 142 16.55 -11.28 5.94
C HIS A 142 15.07 -11.61 5.73
N SER A 143 14.53 -11.37 4.53
CA SER A 143 13.11 -11.57 4.22
C SER A 143 12.64 -13.01 4.47
N GLU A 144 13.46 -14.02 4.14
CA GLU A 144 13.13 -15.42 4.41
C GLU A 144 12.97 -15.70 5.92
N LEU A 145 13.89 -15.17 6.75
CA LEU A 145 13.79 -15.29 8.20
C LEU A 145 12.51 -14.64 8.72
N ILE A 146 12.26 -13.38 8.31
CA ILE A 146 11.16 -12.58 8.82
C ILE A 146 9.81 -13.16 8.38
N ARG A 147 9.63 -13.43 7.08
CA ARG A 147 8.35 -13.87 6.52
C ARG A 147 8.08 -15.34 6.74
N ASN A 148 9.07 -16.22 6.44
CA ASN A 148 8.84 -17.66 6.39
C ASN A 148 9.07 -18.33 7.74
N LYS A 149 10.14 -17.97 8.46
CA LYS A 149 10.48 -18.60 9.75
C LYS A 149 9.73 -17.95 10.91
N LEU A 150 9.73 -16.61 11.00
CA LEU A 150 9.02 -15.88 12.05
C LEU A 150 7.54 -15.63 11.73
N ARG A 151 7.11 -15.82 10.48
CA ARG A 151 5.75 -15.64 9.98
C ARG A 151 5.19 -14.23 10.24
N LEU A 152 6.05 -13.21 10.15
CA LEU A 152 5.63 -11.82 10.28
C LEU A 152 5.02 -11.33 8.97
N GLY A 153 3.90 -10.61 9.05
CA GLY A 153 3.15 -10.13 7.88
C GLY A 153 3.75 -8.92 7.20
N THR A 154 4.79 -8.30 7.80
CA THR A 154 5.43 -7.11 7.24
C THR A 154 6.94 -7.19 7.37
N LEU A 155 7.66 -6.44 6.53
CA LEU A 155 9.09 -6.19 6.64
C LEU A 155 9.40 -4.83 7.26
N ALA A 156 8.40 -4.09 7.74
CA ALA A 156 8.61 -2.78 8.36
C ALA A 156 9.57 -2.86 9.55
N MET A 157 10.40 -1.83 9.71
CA MET A 157 11.33 -1.66 10.84
C MET A 157 11.18 -0.27 11.41
N ALA A 158 11.25 -0.14 12.73
CA ALA A 158 11.07 1.14 13.39
C ALA A 158 12.00 1.30 14.61
N VAL A 159 12.37 2.53 14.88
CA VAL A 159 12.85 2.99 16.18
C VAL A 159 11.62 3.22 17.05
N ILE A 160 11.62 2.67 18.24
CA ILE A 160 10.49 2.74 19.18
C ILE A 160 10.91 3.40 20.48
N ASP A 161 9.99 4.11 21.11
CA ASP A 161 10.16 4.67 22.44
C ASP A 161 10.05 3.60 23.54
N SER A 162 10.21 3.99 24.80
CA SER A 162 10.08 3.09 25.95
C SER A 162 8.67 2.56 26.16
N GLY A 163 7.65 3.17 25.57
CA GLY A 163 6.27 2.73 25.57
C GLY A 163 5.91 1.78 24.43
N GLY A 164 6.88 1.54 23.49
CA GLY A 164 6.67 0.71 22.31
C GLY A 164 6.05 1.44 21.12
N ASN A 165 5.92 2.77 21.18
CA ASN A 165 5.41 3.54 20.06
C ASN A 165 6.52 3.84 19.04
N SER A 166 6.17 3.91 17.76
CA SER A 166 7.10 4.31 16.71
C SER A 166 7.50 5.78 16.86
N GLU A 167 8.78 6.06 16.88
CA GLU A 167 9.35 7.41 16.74
C GLU A 167 9.77 7.68 15.30
N LEU A 168 10.31 6.68 14.61
CA LEU A 168 10.66 6.71 13.19
C LEU A 168 10.56 5.30 12.64
N GLY A 169 9.83 5.11 11.56
CA GLY A 169 9.69 3.80 10.94
C GLY A 169 9.86 3.84 9.43
N CYS A 170 10.23 2.68 8.86
CA CYS A 170 10.46 2.47 7.45
C CYS A 170 9.61 1.30 6.97
N TRP A 171 8.73 1.54 5.99
CA TRP A 171 7.83 0.57 5.39
C TRP A 171 8.14 0.38 3.92
N PRO A 172 8.54 -0.82 3.49
CA PRO A 172 8.70 -1.10 2.08
C PRO A 172 7.33 -1.16 1.39
N LEU A 173 7.22 -0.54 0.22
CA LEU A 173 6.05 -0.56 -0.65
C LEU A 173 6.43 -1.16 -2.00
N TYR A 174 5.64 -2.12 -2.47
CA TYR A 174 5.87 -2.82 -3.73
C TYR A 174 4.71 -2.54 -4.69
N ILE A 175 5.00 -1.84 -5.79
CA ILE A 175 4.01 -1.43 -6.79
C ILE A 175 4.52 -1.83 -8.17
N GLY A 176 3.91 -2.83 -8.79
CA GLY A 176 4.40 -3.40 -10.04
C GLY A 176 5.84 -3.89 -9.89
N LYS A 177 6.76 -3.34 -10.69
CA LYS A 177 8.20 -3.65 -10.61
C LYS A 177 8.98 -2.70 -9.68
N HIS A 178 8.30 -1.71 -9.13
CA HIS A 178 8.93 -0.67 -8.34
C HIS A 178 8.88 -1.00 -6.86
N HIS A 179 9.95 -0.65 -6.17
CA HIS A 179 10.08 -0.77 -4.74
C HIS A 179 10.38 0.62 -4.17
N PHE A 180 9.53 1.05 -3.25
CA PHE A 180 9.65 2.33 -2.55
C PHE A 180 9.84 2.08 -1.06
N MET A 181 10.37 3.09 -0.39
CA MET A 181 10.45 3.16 1.07
C MET A 181 9.62 4.34 1.57
N LEU A 182 8.61 4.04 2.37
CA LEU A 182 7.84 5.05 3.10
C LEU A 182 8.46 5.20 4.49
N VAL A 183 8.95 6.39 4.79
CA VAL A 183 9.47 6.73 6.13
C VAL A 183 8.49 7.64 6.82
N ILE A 184 8.12 7.31 8.06
CA ILE A 184 7.16 8.07 8.88
C ILE A 184 7.79 8.35 10.22
N SER A 185 7.84 9.63 10.62
CA SER A 185 8.16 10.05 11.98
C SER A 185 6.91 9.97 12.86
N GLY A 186 7.10 9.60 14.11
CA GLY A 186 5.99 9.41 15.05
C GLY A 186 5.13 8.17 14.79
N ILE A 187 3.89 8.20 15.24
CA ILE A 187 2.94 7.08 15.13
C ILE A 187 2.32 7.05 13.73
N PRO A 188 2.46 5.94 12.98
CA PRO A 188 1.88 5.82 11.65
C PRO A 188 0.34 5.70 11.70
N ARG A 189 -0.33 6.28 10.69
CA ARG A 189 -1.79 6.32 10.55
C ARG A 189 -2.22 5.68 9.23
N PHE A 190 -2.06 4.35 9.11
CA PHE A 190 -2.39 3.62 7.88
C PHE A 190 -3.89 3.36 7.70
N ASP A 191 -4.71 3.64 8.69
CA ASP A 191 -6.17 3.55 8.65
C ASP A 191 -6.83 4.76 7.94
N GLN A 192 -6.05 5.78 7.60
CA GLN A 192 -6.54 7.00 6.95
C GLN A 192 -6.72 6.83 5.45
N GLN A 193 -7.71 7.52 4.88
CA GLN A 193 -7.94 7.56 3.43
C GLN A 193 -6.71 8.10 2.67
N ALA A 194 -5.92 8.96 3.31
CA ALA A 194 -4.68 9.47 2.75
C ALA A 194 -3.72 8.34 2.35
N TYR A 195 -3.67 7.24 3.11
CA TYR A 195 -2.85 6.08 2.75
C TYR A 195 -3.37 5.37 1.49
N LEU A 196 -4.69 5.14 1.42
CA LEU A 196 -5.30 4.58 0.21
C LEU A 196 -4.97 5.43 -1.02
N HIS A 197 -5.14 6.75 -0.92
CA HIS A 197 -4.87 7.67 -2.03
C HIS A 197 -3.39 7.72 -2.40
N LEU A 198 -2.48 7.62 -1.43
CA LEU A 198 -1.03 7.50 -1.71
C LEU A 198 -0.74 6.25 -2.54
N ILE A 199 -1.19 5.08 -2.08
CA ILE A 199 -0.96 3.82 -2.80
C ILE A 199 -1.64 3.84 -4.17
N TRP A 200 -2.83 4.41 -4.26
CA TRP A 200 -3.55 4.55 -5.53
C TRP A 200 -2.80 5.43 -6.53
N ALA A 201 -2.27 6.58 -6.09
CA ALA A 201 -1.45 7.47 -6.93
C ALA A 201 -0.18 6.75 -7.44
N LEU A 202 0.48 5.98 -6.57
CA LEU A 202 1.64 5.16 -6.95
C LEU A 202 1.25 4.06 -7.95
N CYS A 203 0.13 3.37 -7.74
CA CYS A 203 -0.34 2.36 -8.68
C CYS A 203 -0.65 2.95 -10.05
N ARG A 204 -1.27 4.11 -10.13
CA ARG A 204 -1.54 4.78 -11.40
C ARG A 204 -0.29 5.13 -12.17
N LYS A 205 0.77 5.55 -11.49
CA LYS A 205 2.02 5.97 -12.13
C LYS A 205 2.94 4.79 -12.47
N TYR A 206 2.97 3.76 -11.62
CA TYR A 206 4.04 2.75 -11.62
C TYR A 206 3.58 1.30 -11.79
N ASN A 207 2.28 1.00 -11.72
CA ASN A 207 1.76 -0.35 -11.89
C ASN A 207 1.49 -0.66 -13.38
N THR A 208 2.57 -0.60 -14.19
CA THR A 208 2.54 -0.90 -15.63
C THR A 208 3.23 -2.22 -15.94
#